data_773689484b91045887d48b454a4ed5e5
#
_entry.id   773689484b91045887d48b454a4ed5e5
#
_cell.length_a   1.000
_cell.length_b   1.000
_cell.length_c   1.000
_cell.angle_alpha   90.00
_cell.angle_beta   90.00
_cell.angle_gamma   90.00
#
_symmetry.space_group_name_H-M   'P 1'
#
loop_
_entity.id
_entity.type
_entity.pdbx_description
1 polymer ?
#
loop_
_entity_poly.entity_id
_entity_poly.type
_entity_poly.pdbx_seq_one_letter_code
_entity_poly.pdbx_strand_id
1 'polypeptide(L)'
;MKRTLFFVSILLIAFASMAQEQAVNKTQAEKSKKFYIRIGLGGGVSTSSSFDMMYKYSGDAYNSTVSIVPVGLGNGFNGSAAFGYWFNKYVGVELAVSEFLGLPVKCDSLATMIGASKTTIKIRGSMLSVMPSVLISAGLQKVNPYARFGLQIGVLPDMVSKYTVNNASTNPPSVNEITTDYYGGVALGYNAAGGVDFNVSKLITFYVELQFTHATWSPNHSQIMKYTLNGEDKLSSLTTREKQTNFVWDKNIPGIIDETQPRQELRKTVPFSTVSINLGIKFKL
;
A
#
# COMPACT_ATOMS: atom_id res chain seq x y z
N MET A 1 -2.83 8.73 9.98
CA MET A 1 -2.22 9.96 9.40
C MET A 1 -1.23 10.67 10.33
N LYS A 2 -1.48 10.88 11.64
CA LYS A 2 -0.52 11.61 12.52
C LYS A 2 0.82 10.88 12.73
N ARG A 3 0.87 9.56 12.71
CA ARG A 3 2.10 8.76 12.91
C ARG A 3 3.04 8.77 11.71
N THR A 4 2.49 8.78 10.49
CA THR A 4 3.25 8.78 9.24
C THR A 4 3.99 10.11 9.03
N LEU A 5 3.36 11.24 9.35
CA LEU A 5 4.00 12.56 9.27
C LEU A 5 5.22 12.67 10.22
N PHE A 6 5.15 12.03 11.38
CA PHE A 6 6.22 12.08 12.38
C PHE A 6 7.48 11.34 11.91
N PHE A 7 7.35 10.16 11.27
CA PHE A 7 8.49 9.42 10.74
C PHE A 7 9.16 10.12 9.54
N VAL A 8 8.37 10.72 8.65
CA VAL A 8 8.89 11.50 7.52
C VAL A 8 9.67 12.73 8.03
N SER A 9 9.19 13.38 9.09
CA SER A 9 9.88 14.54 9.70
C SER A 9 11.22 14.15 10.34
N ILE A 10 11.29 13.03 11.04
CA ILE A 10 12.55 12.54 11.64
C ILE A 10 13.58 12.18 10.58
N LEU A 11 13.14 11.54 9.49
CA LEU A 11 14.01 11.18 8.38
C LEU A 11 14.59 12.43 7.71
N LEU A 12 13.77 13.46 7.46
CA LEU A 12 14.21 14.74 6.89
C LEU A 12 15.20 15.48 7.78
N ILE A 13 15.05 15.45 9.10
CA ILE A 13 15.97 16.08 10.06
C ILE A 13 17.30 15.33 10.09
N ALA A 14 17.30 14.00 10.07
CA ALA A 14 18.53 13.19 10.02
C ALA A 14 19.31 13.43 8.73
N PHE A 15 18.65 13.61 7.59
CA PHE A 15 19.30 13.94 6.32
C PHE A 15 19.83 15.37 6.27
N ALA A 16 19.17 16.35 6.91
CA ALA A 16 19.63 17.73 6.97
C ALA A 16 20.94 17.86 7.81
N SER A 17 21.07 17.12 8.90
CA SER A 17 22.29 17.12 9.72
C SER A 17 23.49 16.52 8.98
N MET A 18 23.32 15.46 8.20
CA MET A 18 24.39 14.86 7.39
C MET A 18 24.84 15.79 6.22
N ALA A 19 23.95 16.60 5.68
CA ALA A 19 24.28 17.57 4.64
C ALA A 19 25.12 18.74 5.17
N GLN A 20 24.97 19.11 6.43
CA GLN A 20 25.65 20.24 7.05
C GLN A 20 27.11 19.92 7.40
N GLU A 21 27.43 18.67 7.73
CA GLU A 21 28.80 18.24 8.10
C GLU A 21 29.76 18.20 6.90
N GLN A 22 29.25 18.06 5.67
CA GLN A 22 30.04 18.05 4.43
C GLN A 22 30.38 19.44 3.88
N ALA A 23 29.78 20.52 4.38
CA ALA A 23 30.02 21.88 3.89
C ALA A 23 31.38 22.44 4.35
N VAL A 24 32.05 21.82 5.31
CA VAL A 24 33.27 22.35 5.95
C VAL A 24 34.58 21.97 5.22
N ASN A 25 34.61 20.95 4.37
CA ASN A 25 35.84 20.48 3.71
C ASN A 25 35.86 20.78 2.21
N LYS A 26 35.92 22.05 1.85
CA LYS A 26 36.26 22.51 0.49
C LYS A 26 37.78 22.68 0.35
N THR A 27 38.48 21.64 0.03
CA THR A 27 39.73 21.71 -0.77
C THR A 27 40.28 20.31 -1.00
N GLN A 28 39.86 19.62 -2.06
CA GLN A 28 40.69 18.65 -2.81
C GLN A 28 39.86 18.03 -3.94
N ALA A 29 40.42 18.10 -5.14
CA ALA A 29 40.12 17.34 -6.37
C ALA A 29 38.62 17.06 -6.67
N GLU A 30 38.20 17.32 -7.91
CA GLU A 30 36.89 16.92 -8.47
C GLU A 30 36.64 15.40 -8.27
N LYS A 31 36.39 14.96 -7.03
CA LYS A 31 35.85 13.64 -6.75
C LYS A 31 34.42 13.64 -7.26
N SER A 32 34.14 12.81 -8.25
CA SER A 32 32.77 12.58 -8.69
C SER A 32 31.92 12.32 -7.45
N LYS A 33 30.89 13.14 -7.25
CA LYS A 33 29.96 13.01 -6.12
C LYS A 33 29.29 11.65 -6.20
N LYS A 34 29.58 10.82 -5.22
CA LYS A 34 29.14 9.42 -5.19
C LYS A 34 27.83 9.23 -4.46
N PHE A 35 27.50 10.12 -3.53
CA PHE A 35 26.25 10.08 -2.77
C PHE A 35 25.19 10.95 -3.43
N TYR A 36 23.94 10.55 -3.25
CA TYR A 36 22.80 11.36 -3.66
C TYR A 36 21.59 11.12 -2.76
N ILE A 37 20.71 12.12 -2.70
CA ILE A 37 19.36 12.01 -2.15
C ILE A 37 18.39 12.10 -3.33
N ARG A 38 17.39 11.24 -3.33
CA ARG A 38 16.32 11.23 -4.33
C ARG A 38 14.98 11.47 -3.63
N ILE A 39 14.13 12.32 -4.22
CA ILE A 39 12.74 12.54 -3.81
C ILE A 39 11.88 12.39 -5.04
N GLY A 40 10.76 11.68 -4.91
CA GLY A 40 9.86 11.42 -6.02
C GLY A 40 8.42 11.24 -5.61
N LEU A 41 7.56 11.48 -6.58
CA LEU A 41 6.12 11.24 -6.50
C LEU A 41 5.70 10.41 -7.72
N GLY A 42 4.71 9.58 -7.54
CA GLY A 42 4.21 8.73 -8.61
C GLY A 42 2.76 8.36 -8.46
N GLY A 43 2.21 7.83 -9.55
CA GLY A 43 0.89 7.25 -9.59
C GLY A 43 0.92 5.92 -10.34
N GLY A 44 0.13 4.97 -9.89
CA GLY A 44 0.15 3.64 -10.44
C GLY A 44 -1.19 2.93 -10.44
N VAL A 45 -1.21 1.87 -11.21
CA VAL A 45 -2.36 0.96 -11.34
C VAL A 45 -2.00 -0.42 -10.84
N SER A 46 -2.98 -1.12 -10.26
CA SER A 46 -2.80 -2.47 -9.76
C SER A 46 -2.54 -3.46 -10.89
N THR A 47 -1.58 -4.35 -10.69
CA THR A 47 -1.27 -5.44 -11.60
C THR A 47 -1.73 -6.80 -11.10
N SER A 48 -2.12 -6.91 -9.83
CA SER A 48 -2.71 -8.14 -9.29
C SER A 48 -4.20 -7.98 -9.10
N SER A 49 -4.96 -8.99 -9.51
CA SER A 49 -6.42 -8.98 -9.53
C SER A 49 -7.06 -10.03 -8.62
N SER A 50 -6.30 -10.67 -7.77
CA SER A 50 -6.83 -11.70 -6.89
C SER A 50 -6.77 -11.29 -5.43
N PHE A 51 -7.72 -10.50 -5.01
CA PHE A 51 -8.18 -10.54 -3.64
C PHE A 51 -9.21 -11.67 -3.58
N ASP A 52 -8.86 -12.73 -2.91
CA ASP A 52 -9.74 -13.86 -2.67
C ASP A 52 -11.03 -13.32 -2.03
N MET A 53 -12.19 -13.38 -2.73
CA MET A 53 -13.53 -13.16 -2.17
C MET A 53 -14.37 -11.96 -2.60
N MET A 54 -14.13 -11.28 -3.70
CA MET A 54 -15.17 -10.42 -4.20
C MET A 54 -15.94 -11.09 -5.33
N TYR A 55 -17.16 -11.53 -5.01
CA TYR A 55 -18.09 -12.07 -5.97
C TYR A 55 -19.18 -11.03 -6.25
N LYS A 56 -19.42 -10.77 -7.52
CA LYS A 56 -20.58 -9.99 -7.97
C LYS A 56 -21.67 -10.98 -8.33
N TYR A 57 -22.79 -10.89 -7.65
CA TYR A 57 -24.01 -11.58 -8.02
C TYR A 57 -24.86 -10.67 -8.88
N SER A 58 -25.31 -11.16 -10.03
CA SER A 58 -26.24 -10.45 -10.92
C SER A 58 -27.24 -11.44 -11.49
N GLY A 59 -28.50 -11.06 -11.52
CA GLY A 59 -29.58 -11.92 -12.02
C GLY A 59 -30.84 -11.81 -11.21
N ASP A 60 -31.83 -12.62 -11.55
CA ASP A 60 -33.12 -12.76 -10.86
C ASP A 60 -33.18 -14.06 -10.04
N ALA A 61 -34.35 -14.35 -9.46
CA ALA A 61 -34.56 -15.54 -8.62
C ALA A 61 -34.39 -16.88 -9.37
N TYR A 62 -34.40 -16.87 -10.69
CA TYR A 62 -34.34 -18.07 -11.53
C TYR A 62 -33.02 -18.20 -12.27
N ASN A 63 -32.36 -17.06 -12.59
CA ASN A 63 -31.11 -17.03 -13.33
C ASN A 63 -30.15 -16.06 -12.68
N SER A 64 -29.18 -16.57 -11.89
CA SER A 64 -28.14 -15.79 -11.26
C SER A 64 -26.76 -16.10 -11.84
N THR A 65 -26.01 -15.05 -12.14
CA THR A 65 -24.61 -15.15 -12.55
C THR A 65 -23.73 -14.70 -11.41
N VAL A 66 -22.72 -15.51 -11.07
CA VAL A 66 -21.67 -15.16 -10.11
C VAL A 66 -20.40 -14.85 -10.88
N SER A 67 -19.88 -13.65 -10.74
CA SER A 67 -18.65 -13.22 -11.39
C SER A 67 -17.61 -12.87 -10.34
N ILE A 68 -16.35 -13.29 -10.54
CA ILE A 68 -15.23 -12.84 -9.73
C ILE A 68 -14.93 -11.37 -10.09
N VAL A 69 -14.87 -10.51 -9.07
CA VAL A 69 -14.45 -9.12 -9.27
C VAL A 69 -12.97 -9.02 -8.92
N PRO A 70 -12.11 -8.71 -9.89
CA PRO A 70 -10.72 -8.51 -9.64
C PRO A 70 -10.50 -7.25 -8.79
N VAL A 71 -10.02 -7.40 -7.57
CA VAL A 71 -9.69 -6.30 -6.68
C VAL A 71 -8.19 -6.31 -6.39
N GLY A 72 -7.51 -5.28 -6.83
CA GLY A 72 -6.11 -5.06 -6.49
C GLY A 72 -5.95 -3.77 -5.69
N LEU A 73 -5.18 -3.80 -4.62
CA LEU A 73 -4.91 -2.63 -3.79
C LEU A 73 -3.78 -1.73 -4.32
N GLY A 74 -3.24 -2.03 -5.52
CA GLY A 74 -2.15 -1.28 -6.12
C GLY A 74 -2.54 -0.01 -6.90
N ASN A 75 -3.83 0.35 -6.97
CA ASN A 75 -4.26 1.62 -7.56
C ASN A 75 -4.03 2.75 -6.57
N GLY A 76 -3.24 3.76 -6.92
CA GLY A 76 -2.99 4.85 -5.99
C GLY A 76 -1.81 5.73 -6.36
N PHE A 77 -1.38 6.50 -5.36
CA PHE A 77 -0.23 7.40 -5.45
C PHE A 77 0.86 6.94 -4.50
N ASN A 78 2.09 7.22 -4.84
CA ASN A 78 3.23 6.97 -3.97
C ASN A 78 4.12 8.21 -3.88
N GLY A 79 4.67 8.43 -2.67
CA GLY A 79 5.74 9.38 -2.42
C GLY A 79 6.97 8.62 -1.93
N SER A 80 8.16 8.99 -2.38
CA SER A 80 9.39 8.31 -1.98
C SER A 80 10.52 9.27 -1.70
N ALA A 81 11.37 8.90 -0.73
CA ALA A 81 12.66 9.50 -0.48
C ALA A 81 13.71 8.39 -0.42
N ALA A 82 14.89 8.63 -0.98
CA ALA A 82 15.95 7.64 -1.01
C ALA A 82 17.32 8.26 -0.81
N PHE A 83 18.22 7.47 -0.25
CA PHE A 83 19.65 7.75 -0.17
C PHE A 83 20.40 6.71 -0.99
N GLY A 84 21.27 7.16 -1.89
CA GLY A 84 22.00 6.28 -2.79
C GLY A 84 23.50 6.57 -2.82
N TYR A 85 24.24 5.52 -3.18
CA TYR A 85 25.68 5.57 -3.35
C TYR A 85 26.09 4.90 -4.65
N TRP A 86 26.90 5.56 -5.46
CA TRP A 86 27.50 5.03 -6.67
C TRP A 86 28.90 4.50 -6.39
N PHE A 87 29.13 3.21 -6.56
CA PHE A 87 30.50 2.63 -6.53
C PHE A 87 31.32 3.14 -7.70
N ASN A 88 30.71 3.21 -8.86
CA ASN A 88 31.26 3.74 -10.12
C ASN A 88 30.13 4.32 -10.96
N LYS A 89 30.40 4.75 -12.18
CA LYS A 89 29.38 5.35 -13.07
C LYS A 89 28.28 4.37 -13.54
N TYR A 90 28.46 3.07 -13.33
CA TYR A 90 27.58 2.01 -13.82
C TYR A 90 26.77 1.34 -12.70
N VAL A 91 27.34 1.19 -11.52
CA VAL A 91 26.73 0.40 -10.43
C VAL A 91 26.64 1.21 -9.17
N GLY A 92 25.49 1.15 -8.51
CA GLY A 92 25.19 1.80 -7.24
C GLY A 92 24.23 1.00 -6.39
N VAL A 93 24.01 1.50 -5.19
CA VAL A 93 23.01 1.00 -4.24
C VAL A 93 22.14 2.14 -3.75
N GLU A 94 20.91 1.84 -3.38
CA GLU A 94 19.94 2.82 -2.90
C GLU A 94 19.10 2.19 -1.79
N LEU A 95 18.86 2.95 -0.75
CA LEU A 95 17.87 2.65 0.28
C LEU A 95 16.75 3.68 0.17
N ALA A 96 15.57 3.24 -0.23
CA ALA A 96 14.41 4.10 -0.34
C ALA A 96 13.38 3.82 0.75
N VAL A 97 12.67 4.87 1.16
CA VAL A 97 11.43 4.79 1.94
C VAL A 97 10.32 5.33 1.06
N SER A 98 9.22 4.59 0.94
CA SER A 98 8.08 4.96 0.10
C SER A 98 6.79 4.76 0.87
N GLU A 99 5.93 5.78 0.80
CA GLU A 99 4.54 5.70 1.25
C GLU A 99 3.64 5.50 0.05
N PHE A 100 2.85 4.44 0.07
CA PHE A 100 1.80 4.17 -0.90
C PHE A 100 0.43 4.50 -0.31
N LEU A 101 -0.35 5.31 -1.01
CA LEU A 101 -1.71 5.72 -0.66
C LEU A 101 -2.69 5.18 -1.71
N GLY A 102 -3.36 4.08 -1.39
CA GLY A 102 -4.32 3.45 -2.29
C GLY A 102 -5.58 4.28 -2.50
N LEU A 103 -6.06 4.27 -3.73
CA LEU A 103 -7.39 4.78 -4.06
C LEU A 103 -8.46 3.75 -3.69
N PRO A 104 -9.67 4.18 -3.25
CA PRO A 104 -10.75 3.26 -2.95
C PRO A 104 -11.17 2.46 -4.18
N VAL A 105 -11.15 1.14 -4.08
CA VAL A 105 -11.75 0.23 -5.06
C VAL A 105 -13.16 -0.07 -4.62
N LYS A 106 -14.13 0.09 -5.53
CA LYS A 106 -15.55 -0.12 -5.26
C LYS A 106 -16.05 -1.33 -6.03
N CYS A 107 -16.76 -2.21 -5.34
CA CYS A 107 -17.52 -3.30 -5.93
C CYS A 107 -18.98 -3.23 -5.49
N ASP A 108 -19.90 -3.26 -6.44
CA ASP A 108 -21.33 -3.35 -6.18
C ASP A 108 -21.80 -4.77 -6.55
N SER A 109 -22.46 -5.45 -5.62
CA SER A 109 -23.09 -6.75 -5.83
C SER A 109 -24.58 -6.62 -5.58
N LEU A 110 -25.40 -7.17 -6.50
CA LEU A 110 -26.84 -7.28 -6.32
C LEU A 110 -27.17 -8.74 -6.01
N ALA A 111 -27.76 -8.99 -4.85
CA ALA A 111 -28.37 -10.28 -4.51
C ALA A 111 -29.89 -10.12 -4.61
N THR A 112 -30.49 -10.80 -5.60
CA THR A 112 -31.96 -10.73 -5.86
C THR A 112 -32.67 -11.98 -5.40
N MET A 113 -31.98 -12.92 -4.76
CA MET A 113 -32.58 -14.23 -4.44
C MET A 113 -33.68 -14.17 -3.35
N ILE A 114 -33.70 -13.16 -2.50
CA ILE A 114 -34.76 -12.97 -1.47
C ILE A 114 -34.95 -11.44 -1.29
N GLY A 115 -35.55 -10.80 -2.30
CA GLY A 115 -35.71 -9.36 -2.31
C GLY A 115 -34.48 -8.58 -2.71
N ALA A 116 -34.70 -7.37 -3.25
CA ALA A 116 -33.65 -6.54 -3.83
C ALA A 116 -32.69 -5.99 -2.75
N SER A 117 -31.65 -6.74 -2.38
CA SER A 117 -30.57 -6.21 -1.56
C SER A 117 -29.37 -5.84 -2.41
N LYS A 118 -28.88 -4.60 -2.25
CA LYS A 118 -27.66 -4.10 -2.90
C LYS A 118 -26.55 -4.01 -1.90
N THR A 119 -25.49 -4.74 -2.15
CA THR A 119 -24.26 -4.67 -1.35
C THR A 119 -23.20 -3.85 -2.08
N THR A 120 -22.65 -2.85 -1.42
CA THR A 120 -21.51 -2.06 -1.89
C THR A 120 -20.32 -2.30 -0.98
N ILE A 121 -19.20 -2.72 -1.55
CA ILE A 121 -17.93 -2.87 -0.82
C ILE A 121 -16.94 -1.86 -1.35
N LYS A 122 -16.31 -1.09 -0.46
CA LYS A 122 -15.22 -0.17 -0.79
C LYS A 122 -14.00 -0.57 0.01
N ILE A 123 -12.88 -0.80 -0.67
CA ILE A 123 -11.62 -1.18 -0.03
C ILE A 123 -10.55 -0.19 -0.41
N ARG A 124 -9.73 0.21 0.56
CA ARG A 124 -8.55 1.04 0.37
C ARG A 124 -7.41 0.49 1.22
N GLY A 125 -6.22 0.39 0.64
CA GLY A 125 -5.01 0.03 1.38
C GLY A 125 -4.00 1.15 1.36
N SER A 126 -3.11 1.20 2.37
CA SER A 126 -1.92 2.04 2.40
C SER A 126 -0.75 1.27 2.99
N MET A 127 0.47 1.69 2.65
CA MET A 127 1.66 0.96 3.08
C MET A 127 2.91 1.83 3.06
N LEU A 128 3.56 1.93 4.21
CA LEU A 128 4.93 2.44 4.29
C LEU A 128 5.90 1.31 3.99
N SER A 129 6.85 1.52 3.08
CA SER A 129 7.80 0.49 2.65
C SER A 129 9.24 0.97 2.73
N VAL A 130 10.15 0.06 3.06
CA VAL A 130 11.60 0.23 2.94
C VAL A 130 12.08 -0.63 1.77
N MET A 131 12.86 -0.03 0.87
CA MET A 131 13.25 -0.68 -0.39
C MET A 131 14.77 -0.57 -0.60
N PRO A 132 15.58 -1.53 -0.08
CA PRO A 132 16.97 -1.66 -0.47
C PRO A 132 17.06 -2.15 -1.92
N SER A 133 17.88 -1.47 -2.74
CA SER A 133 17.94 -1.73 -4.18
C SER A 133 19.37 -1.58 -4.72
N VAL A 134 19.66 -2.32 -5.79
CA VAL A 134 20.84 -2.16 -6.63
C VAL A 134 20.45 -1.39 -7.88
N LEU A 135 21.33 -0.48 -8.31
CA LEU A 135 21.16 0.31 -9.52
C LEU A 135 22.23 -0.06 -10.55
N ILE A 136 21.78 -0.12 -11.80
CA ILE A 136 22.65 -0.28 -12.96
C ILE A 136 22.36 0.88 -13.91
N SER A 137 23.38 1.56 -14.39
CA SER A 137 23.28 2.76 -15.22
C SER A 137 24.14 2.63 -16.47
N ALA A 138 23.73 3.30 -17.55
CA ALA A 138 24.54 3.37 -18.76
C ALA A 138 25.78 4.28 -18.62
N GLY A 139 25.87 5.07 -17.54
CA GLY A 139 27.01 5.93 -17.23
C GLY A 139 27.15 7.14 -18.15
N LEU A 140 26.05 7.59 -18.79
CA LEU A 140 26.04 8.71 -19.71
C LEU A 140 25.94 10.05 -18.97
N GLN A 141 26.41 11.13 -19.59
CA GLN A 141 26.55 12.43 -18.90
C GLN A 141 25.25 13.24 -18.84
N LYS A 142 24.54 13.43 -19.95
CA LYS A 142 23.36 14.33 -20.02
C LYS A 142 22.07 13.57 -19.76
N VAL A 143 21.84 12.49 -20.51
CA VAL A 143 20.66 11.64 -20.42
C VAL A 143 21.16 10.25 -20.10
N ASN A 144 20.83 9.73 -18.93
CA ASN A 144 21.43 8.53 -18.39
C ASN A 144 20.37 7.48 -18.05
N PRO A 145 20.11 6.51 -18.93
CA PRO A 145 19.23 5.40 -18.62
C PRO A 145 19.77 4.55 -17.46
N TYR A 146 18.86 4.07 -16.63
CA TYR A 146 19.20 3.19 -15.52
C TYR A 146 18.11 2.15 -15.29
N ALA A 147 18.49 1.08 -14.61
CA ALA A 147 17.59 0.09 -14.03
C ALA A 147 17.86 -0.02 -12.53
N ARG A 148 16.81 -0.36 -11.78
CA ARG A 148 16.85 -0.57 -10.33
C ARG A 148 16.11 -1.84 -9.98
N PHE A 149 16.69 -2.66 -9.10
CA PHE A 149 16.11 -3.90 -8.60
C PHE A 149 16.33 -3.99 -7.10
N GLY A 150 15.32 -4.42 -6.37
CA GLY A 150 15.43 -4.50 -4.93
C GLY A 150 14.31 -5.27 -4.25
N LEU A 151 14.43 -5.36 -2.94
CA LEU A 151 13.39 -5.88 -2.09
C LEU A 151 12.39 -4.77 -1.74
N GLN A 152 11.17 -5.16 -1.42
CA GLN A 152 10.16 -4.30 -0.82
C GLN A 152 9.72 -4.89 0.50
N ILE A 153 9.90 -4.13 1.58
CA ILE A 153 9.53 -4.49 2.95
C ILE A 153 8.51 -3.47 3.42
N GLY A 154 7.23 -3.84 3.40
CA GLY A 154 6.15 -3.01 3.92
C GLY A 154 6.07 -3.14 5.44
N VAL A 155 6.36 -2.06 6.16
CA VAL A 155 6.49 -2.08 7.63
C VAL A 155 5.22 -1.68 8.36
N LEU A 156 4.33 -0.93 7.72
CA LEU A 156 3.04 -0.48 8.27
C LEU A 156 1.94 -0.63 7.22
N PRO A 157 1.67 -1.85 6.73
CA PRO A 157 0.55 -2.07 5.84
C PRO A 157 -0.77 -1.97 6.61
N ASP A 158 -1.74 -1.28 6.01
CA ASP A 158 -3.10 -1.21 6.52
C ASP A 158 -4.12 -1.30 5.38
N MET A 159 -5.32 -1.74 5.70
CA MET A 159 -6.44 -1.81 4.77
C MET A 159 -7.73 -1.48 5.50
N VAL A 160 -8.51 -0.58 4.92
CA VAL A 160 -9.85 -0.24 5.39
C VAL A 160 -10.88 -0.79 4.41
N SER A 161 -11.82 -1.58 4.92
CA SER A 161 -12.96 -2.09 4.17
C SER A 161 -14.25 -1.45 4.69
N LYS A 162 -15.01 -0.82 3.81
CA LYS A 162 -16.36 -0.33 4.10
C LYS A 162 -17.38 -1.19 3.35
N TYR A 163 -18.24 -1.84 4.11
CA TYR A 163 -19.31 -2.69 3.63
C TYR A 163 -20.66 -2.01 3.88
N THR A 164 -21.47 -1.83 2.84
CA THR A 164 -22.80 -1.21 2.93
C THR A 164 -23.83 -2.14 2.30
N VAL A 165 -24.82 -2.57 3.04
CA VAL A 165 -25.97 -3.36 2.56
C VAL A 165 -27.21 -2.51 2.61
N ASN A 166 -27.82 -2.32 1.45
CA ASN A 166 -29.16 -1.73 1.34
C ASN A 166 -30.14 -2.88 1.11
N ASN A 167 -30.96 -3.17 2.10
CA ASN A 167 -31.95 -4.22 2.05
C ASN A 167 -33.33 -3.60 1.79
N ALA A 168 -33.79 -3.65 0.56
CA ALA A 168 -35.09 -3.14 0.16
C ALA A 168 -36.26 -4.09 0.49
N SER A 169 -35.96 -5.35 0.89
CA SER A 169 -36.98 -6.37 1.20
C SER A 169 -37.51 -6.25 2.62
N THR A 170 -36.85 -5.51 3.49
CA THR A 170 -37.36 -5.24 4.85
C THR A 170 -38.38 -4.10 4.81
N ASN A 171 -39.39 -4.17 5.63
CA ASN A 171 -40.37 -3.08 5.79
C ASN A 171 -40.32 -2.54 7.22
N PRO A 172 -39.78 -1.32 7.47
CA PRO A 172 -39.15 -0.41 6.50
C PRO A 172 -37.82 -0.94 5.91
N PRO A 173 -37.39 -0.44 4.75
CA PRO A 173 -36.09 -0.76 4.17
C PRO A 173 -34.94 -0.46 5.14
N SER A 174 -33.93 -1.31 5.19
CA SER A 174 -32.81 -1.15 6.11
C SER A 174 -31.48 -0.92 5.40
N VAL A 175 -30.63 -0.08 6.02
CA VAL A 175 -29.27 0.19 5.57
C VAL A 175 -28.31 -0.22 6.70
N ASN A 176 -27.43 -1.15 6.39
CA ASN A 176 -26.38 -1.60 7.31
C ASN A 176 -25.02 -1.17 6.77
N GLU A 177 -24.24 -0.46 7.59
CA GLU A 177 -22.86 -0.07 7.25
C GLU A 177 -21.88 -0.62 8.29
N ILE A 178 -20.82 -1.29 7.80
CA ILE A 178 -19.72 -1.80 8.61
C ILE A 178 -18.42 -1.25 8.04
N THR A 179 -17.57 -0.67 8.88
CA THR A 179 -16.20 -0.30 8.52
C THR A 179 -15.24 -1.12 9.36
N THR A 180 -14.35 -1.84 8.69
CA THR A 180 -13.36 -2.72 9.32
C THR A 180 -11.97 -2.28 8.91
N ASP A 181 -11.10 -2.12 9.89
CA ASP A 181 -9.68 -1.88 9.71
C ASP A 181 -8.92 -3.20 9.86
N TYR A 182 -7.97 -3.44 8.94
CA TYR A 182 -7.04 -4.57 8.95
C TYR A 182 -5.64 -4.03 9.13
N TYR A 183 -4.87 -4.59 10.07
CA TYR A 183 -3.56 -4.05 10.43
C TYR A 183 -2.62 -5.12 10.99
N GLY A 184 -1.36 -4.73 11.16
CA GLY A 184 -0.30 -5.60 11.66
C GLY A 184 0.28 -6.52 10.60
N GLY A 185 1.35 -7.21 10.95
CA GLY A 185 2.13 -8.00 10.02
C GLY A 185 3.09 -7.14 9.18
N VAL A 186 3.83 -7.80 8.32
CA VAL A 186 4.81 -7.20 7.40
C VAL A 186 4.48 -7.66 6.00
N ALA A 187 4.53 -6.75 5.03
CA ALA A 187 4.44 -7.10 3.63
C ALA A 187 5.83 -7.36 3.07
N LEU A 188 5.99 -8.44 2.31
CA LEU A 188 7.26 -8.79 1.68
C LEU A 188 7.09 -8.91 0.18
N GLY A 189 8.11 -8.45 -0.54
CA GLY A 189 8.08 -8.48 -1.98
C GLY A 189 9.35 -7.95 -2.62
N TYR A 190 9.23 -7.56 -3.88
CA TYR A 190 10.32 -7.01 -4.68
C TYR A 190 9.86 -5.80 -5.48
N ASN A 191 10.83 -4.98 -5.88
CA ASN A 191 10.62 -3.86 -6.79
C ASN A 191 11.62 -3.93 -7.94
N ALA A 192 11.18 -3.49 -9.10
CA ALA A 192 12.00 -3.30 -10.29
C ALA A 192 11.61 -1.99 -10.94
N ALA A 193 12.58 -1.25 -11.47
CA ALA A 193 12.30 -0.02 -12.17
C ALA A 193 13.26 0.19 -13.32
N GLY A 194 12.76 0.84 -14.38
CA GLY A 194 13.55 1.35 -15.49
C GLY A 194 13.29 2.83 -15.64
N GLY A 195 14.33 3.63 -15.74
CA GLY A 195 14.17 5.08 -15.79
C GLY A 195 15.28 5.79 -16.55
N VAL A 196 15.09 7.10 -16.66
CA VAL A 196 16.05 7.99 -17.30
C VAL A 196 16.33 9.19 -16.39
N ASP A 197 17.60 9.42 -16.15
CA ASP A 197 18.12 10.59 -15.44
C ASP A 197 18.46 11.69 -16.43
N PHE A 198 17.96 12.89 -16.20
CA PHE A 198 18.28 14.11 -16.95
C PHE A 198 19.15 15.01 -16.07
N ASN A 199 20.46 15.01 -16.31
CA ASN A 199 21.42 15.80 -15.54
C ASN A 199 21.35 17.27 -15.98
N VAL A 200 20.71 18.12 -15.20
CA VAL A 200 20.54 19.55 -15.46
C VAL A 200 21.77 20.34 -14.98
N SER A 201 22.33 19.90 -13.85
CA SER A 201 23.54 20.51 -13.31
C SER A 201 24.46 19.47 -12.68
N LYS A 202 25.65 19.92 -12.19
CA LYS A 202 26.52 19.01 -11.40
C LYS A 202 25.88 18.51 -10.09
N LEU A 203 24.82 19.18 -9.61
CA LEU A 203 24.14 18.91 -8.35
C LEU A 203 22.76 18.29 -8.52
N ILE A 204 22.05 18.67 -9.59
CA ILE A 204 20.62 18.39 -9.75
C ILE A 204 20.40 17.54 -11.00
N THR A 205 19.64 16.47 -10.80
CA THR A 205 19.19 15.54 -11.83
C THR A 205 17.68 15.37 -11.70
N PHE A 206 16.90 15.58 -12.75
CA PHE A 206 15.52 15.13 -12.82
C PHE A 206 15.47 13.69 -13.30
N TYR A 207 14.48 12.94 -12.86
CA TYR A 207 14.28 11.58 -13.36
C TYR A 207 12.83 11.29 -13.67
N VAL A 208 12.64 10.35 -14.61
CA VAL A 208 11.37 9.70 -14.92
C VAL A 208 11.62 8.22 -14.84
N GLU A 209 10.74 7.49 -14.14
CA GLU A 209 10.91 6.06 -13.86
C GLU A 209 9.58 5.33 -14.03
N LEU A 210 9.59 4.22 -14.75
CA LEU A 210 8.54 3.21 -14.70
C LEU A 210 8.94 2.19 -13.65
N GLN A 211 8.12 2.03 -12.61
CA GLN A 211 8.39 1.12 -11.51
C GLN A 211 7.31 0.04 -11.44
N PHE A 212 7.74 -1.19 -11.26
CA PHE A 212 6.93 -2.33 -10.89
C PHE A 212 7.22 -2.71 -9.45
N THR A 213 6.17 -2.90 -8.65
CA THR A 213 6.27 -3.44 -7.29
C THR A 213 5.34 -4.62 -7.15
N HIS A 214 5.79 -5.63 -6.44
CA HIS A 214 4.98 -6.76 -6.03
C HIS A 214 5.25 -7.04 -4.57
N ALA A 215 4.24 -6.90 -3.72
CA ALA A 215 4.33 -7.22 -2.31
C ALA A 215 3.10 -7.99 -1.86
N THR A 216 3.31 -8.92 -0.95
CA THR A 216 2.26 -9.75 -0.36
C THR A 216 2.22 -9.46 1.13
N TRP A 217 1.02 -9.17 1.62
CA TRP A 217 0.75 -8.88 3.01
C TRP A 217 -0.29 -9.83 3.59
N SER A 218 -0.09 -10.20 4.86
CA SER A 218 -1.10 -10.94 5.64
C SER A 218 -1.33 -10.16 6.93
N PRO A 219 -2.51 -9.56 7.13
CA PRO A 219 -2.84 -8.90 8.38
C PRO A 219 -2.81 -9.86 9.55
N ASN A 220 -2.42 -9.36 10.72
CA ASN A 220 -2.49 -10.12 11.97
C ASN A 220 -3.84 -9.92 12.67
N HIS A 221 -4.46 -8.74 12.46
CA HIS A 221 -5.66 -8.34 13.17
C HIS A 221 -6.62 -7.61 12.24
N SER A 222 -7.93 -7.72 12.56
CA SER A 222 -8.93 -6.77 12.07
C SER A 222 -9.85 -6.33 13.20
N GLN A 223 -10.39 -5.11 13.05
CA GLN A 223 -11.31 -4.52 14.02
C GLN A 223 -12.41 -3.76 13.31
N ILE A 224 -13.66 -3.98 13.73
CA ILE A 224 -14.79 -3.17 13.30
C ILE A 224 -14.71 -1.82 14.03
N MET A 225 -14.53 -0.75 13.25
CA MET A 225 -14.42 0.63 13.76
C MET A 225 -15.75 1.37 13.74
N LYS A 226 -16.68 0.94 12.89
CA LYS A 226 -18.01 1.52 12.76
C LYS A 226 -19.02 0.42 12.40
N TYR A 227 -20.13 0.40 13.09
CA TYR A 227 -21.29 -0.41 12.75
C TYR A 227 -22.56 0.42 12.93
N THR A 228 -23.29 0.67 11.85
CA THR A 228 -24.56 1.42 11.91
C THR A 228 -25.68 0.65 11.23
N LEU A 229 -26.86 0.69 11.84
CA LEU A 229 -28.11 0.18 11.28
C LEU A 229 -29.07 1.36 11.14
N ASN A 230 -29.49 1.65 9.92
CA ASN A 230 -30.35 2.80 9.57
C ASN A 230 -29.80 4.15 10.09
N GLY A 231 -28.46 4.31 10.10
CA GLY A 231 -27.79 5.51 10.59
C GLY A 231 -27.55 5.54 12.10
N GLU A 232 -28.16 4.64 12.88
CA GLU A 232 -27.96 4.53 14.31
C GLU A 232 -26.69 3.70 14.61
N ASP A 233 -25.83 4.21 15.50
CA ASP A 233 -24.61 3.51 15.92
C ASP A 233 -24.96 2.29 16.79
N LYS A 234 -24.56 1.13 16.34
CA LYS A 234 -24.75 -0.16 17.03
C LYS A 234 -23.41 -0.82 17.40
N LEU A 235 -22.28 -0.08 17.29
CA LEU A 235 -20.97 -0.63 17.59
C LEU A 235 -20.86 -1.17 19.03
N SER A 236 -21.49 -0.47 19.99
CA SER A 236 -21.48 -0.89 21.40
C SER A 236 -22.23 -2.19 21.67
N SER A 237 -23.19 -2.58 20.83
CA SER A 237 -23.97 -3.81 20.98
C SER A 237 -23.21 -5.08 20.56
N LEU A 238 -22.10 -4.92 19.84
CA LEU A 238 -21.31 -6.07 19.40
C LEU A 238 -20.40 -6.58 20.54
N THR A 239 -20.24 -7.90 20.61
CA THR A 239 -19.28 -8.54 21.52
C THR A 239 -17.83 -8.30 21.05
N THR A 240 -16.84 -8.61 21.89
CA THR A 240 -15.43 -8.54 21.49
C THR A 240 -15.16 -9.46 20.31
N ARG A 241 -15.74 -10.66 20.33
CA ARG A 241 -15.61 -11.66 19.27
C ARG A 241 -16.15 -11.17 17.93
N GLU A 242 -17.22 -10.40 17.93
CA GLU A 242 -17.80 -9.81 16.72
C GLU A 242 -16.97 -8.64 16.20
N LYS A 243 -16.42 -7.81 17.10
CA LYS A 243 -15.64 -6.62 16.76
C LYS A 243 -14.24 -6.93 16.27
N GLN A 244 -13.59 -7.97 16.82
CA GLN A 244 -12.16 -8.20 16.65
C GLN A 244 -11.88 -9.58 16.08
N THR A 245 -10.94 -9.67 15.16
CA THR A 245 -10.46 -10.93 14.58
C THR A 245 -8.94 -10.97 14.65
N ASN A 246 -8.42 -12.09 15.14
CA ASN A 246 -7.00 -12.44 15.08
C ASN A 246 -6.79 -13.43 13.94
N PHE A 247 -5.88 -13.14 13.03
CA PHE A 247 -5.53 -14.02 11.93
C PHE A 247 -4.34 -14.91 12.32
N VAL A 248 -4.58 -16.22 12.33
CA VAL A 248 -3.63 -17.24 12.81
C VAL A 248 -3.29 -18.22 11.70
N TRP A 249 -2.15 -18.92 11.81
CA TRP A 249 -1.79 -19.98 10.87
C TRP A 249 -2.64 -21.22 11.11
N ASP A 250 -2.84 -21.59 12.38
CA ASP A 250 -3.63 -22.73 12.79
C ASP A 250 -4.80 -22.27 13.65
N LYS A 251 -6.01 -22.61 13.22
CA LYS A 251 -7.24 -22.22 13.91
C LYS A 251 -7.72 -23.34 14.82
N ASN A 252 -7.79 -23.05 16.12
CA ASN A 252 -8.52 -23.90 17.06
C ASN A 252 -10.02 -23.64 16.95
N ILE A 253 -10.80 -24.71 16.89
CA ILE A 253 -12.26 -24.66 16.94
C ILE A 253 -12.67 -25.07 18.36
N PRO A 254 -12.95 -24.13 19.28
CA PRO A 254 -13.32 -24.44 20.64
C PRO A 254 -14.74 -25.04 20.69
N GLY A 255 -14.95 -26.00 21.56
CA GLY A 255 -16.30 -26.57 21.82
C GLY A 255 -17.23 -25.55 22.49
N ILE A 256 -16.68 -24.62 23.28
CA ILE A 256 -17.42 -23.51 23.93
C ILE A 256 -16.89 -22.21 23.38
N ILE A 257 -17.78 -21.34 22.94
CA ILE A 257 -17.47 -20.04 22.36
C ILE A 257 -17.35 -19.00 23.50
N ASP A 258 -16.20 -18.32 23.57
CA ASP A 258 -15.98 -17.18 24.48
C ASP A 258 -16.16 -15.86 23.72
N GLU A 259 -17.24 -15.16 23.99
CA GLU A 259 -17.60 -13.88 23.36
C GLU A 259 -16.72 -12.70 23.81
N THR A 260 -15.95 -12.88 24.90
CA THR A 260 -15.03 -11.86 25.41
C THR A 260 -13.68 -11.86 24.71
N GLN A 261 -13.39 -12.89 23.90
CA GLN A 261 -12.14 -13.04 23.15
C GLN A 261 -12.32 -12.75 21.67
N PRO A 262 -11.31 -12.17 20.98
CA PRO A 262 -11.34 -11.99 19.54
C PRO A 262 -11.57 -13.31 18.80
N ARG A 263 -12.32 -13.24 17.70
CA ARG A 263 -12.50 -14.38 16.80
C ARG A 263 -11.17 -14.77 16.16
N GLN A 264 -10.91 -16.05 16.02
CA GLN A 264 -9.76 -16.54 15.24
C GLN A 264 -10.20 -16.89 13.82
N GLU A 265 -9.45 -16.43 12.83
CA GLU A 265 -9.59 -16.82 11.42
C GLU A 265 -8.23 -17.19 10.84
N LEU A 266 -8.25 -18.04 9.81
CA LEU A 266 -7.02 -18.35 9.08
C LEU A 266 -6.50 -17.12 8.36
N ARG A 267 -5.18 -17.02 8.28
CA ARG A 267 -4.51 -15.91 7.57
C ARG A 267 -4.97 -15.80 6.13
N LYS A 268 -5.19 -14.58 5.71
CA LYS A 268 -5.53 -14.20 4.35
C LYS A 268 -4.40 -13.38 3.76
N THR A 269 -4.17 -13.54 2.49
CA THR A 269 -3.11 -12.85 1.76
C THR A 269 -3.69 -11.71 0.94
N VAL A 270 -3.12 -10.52 1.08
CA VAL A 270 -3.53 -9.30 0.39
C VAL A 270 -2.39 -8.84 -0.53
N PRO A 271 -2.58 -8.82 -1.85
CA PRO A 271 -1.56 -8.36 -2.77
C PRO A 271 -1.55 -6.83 -2.88
N PHE A 272 -0.35 -6.25 -2.74
CA PHE A 272 -0.03 -4.86 -3.05
C PHE A 272 0.91 -4.83 -4.25
N SER A 273 0.37 -4.99 -5.44
CA SER A 273 1.16 -5.02 -6.67
C SER A 273 0.76 -3.89 -7.59
N THR A 274 1.72 -3.09 -8.06
CA THR A 274 1.45 -1.92 -8.89
C THR A 274 2.50 -1.72 -9.97
N VAL A 275 2.07 -1.18 -11.10
CA VAL A 275 2.92 -0.50 -12.08
C VAL A 275 2.67 0.99 -11.93
N SER A 276 3.73 1.77 -11.70
CA SER A 276 3.65 3.22 -11.48
C SER A 276 4.62 3.98 -12.36
N ILE A 277 4.25 5.20 -12.71
CA ILE A 277 5.15 6.18 -13.29
C ILE A 277 5.53 7.15 -12.17
N ASN A 278 6.84 7.30 -11.96
CA ASN A 278 7.40 8.17 -10.92
C ASN A 278 8.23 9.28 -11.56
N LEU A 279 8.11 10.47 -11.00
CA LEU A 279 8.86 11.66 -11.38
C LEU A 279 9.53 12.21 -10.13
N GLY A 280 10.73 12.77 -10.27
CA GLY A 280 11.38 13.38 -9.12
C GLY A 280 12.73 13.99 -9.41
N ILE A 281 13.43 14.30 -8.34
CA ILE A 281 14.70 15.01 -8.33
C ILE A 281 15.72 14.21 -7.52
N LYS A 282 16.96 14.16 -8.03
CA LYS A 282 18.14 13.65 -7.32
C LYS A 282 19.10 14.82 -7.06
N PHE A 283 19.54 14.92 -5.82
CA PHE A 283 20.56 15.87 -5.38
C PHE A 283 21.88 15.12 -5.14
N LYS A 284 22.90 15.42 -5.92
CA LYS A 284 24.25 14.84 -5.77
C LYS A 284 25.01 15.57 -4.67
N LEU A 285 25.54 14.82 -3.72
CA LEU A 285 26.26 15.33 -2.54
C LEU A 285 27.77 15.29 -2.70
#